data_dbe48de925bcc8f8829a10ff807255cd
#
_entry.id   dbe48de925bcc8f8829a10ff807255cd
#
_cell.length_a   1.000
_cell.length_b   1.000
_cell.length_c   1.000
_cell.angle_alpha   90.00
_cell.angle_beta   90.00
_cell.angle_gamma   90.00
#
_symmetry.space_group_name_H-M   'P 1'
#
loop_
_entity.id
_entity.type
_entity.pdbx_description
1 polymer ?
#
loop_
_entity_poly.entity_id
_entity_poly.type
_entity_poly.pdbx_seq_one_letter_code
_entity_poly.pdbx_strand_id
1 'polypeptide(L)'
;MNPARAAAIVDGARSAQELFAGDSPARVYRRLARALHPDLAPGGEEAFKRLVTLWETYRRGQRVGDFLVGPPLHKGGTAVLYPAGRGAERDSLLKVARDPAAGRLLVREAAALRRIAAEGDPRFLPYVPRLVASFRYRGGGVVRQANVISRAPAGFVTLEHVGTGLDPRDVAWIWRRLLVAAGLAHRAGVAHGAVLPRHVLVHPLDHGLVLVDWCHGDRLDERADIAGLTRCVDHLMGACPRRMRAFVLGCLLRPPSDAWELLRELDELLDDLYGPRTYRPLHL
;
A
#
# COMPACT_ATOMS: atom_id res chain seq x y z
N MET A 1 -18.11 -23.54 -19.55
CA MET A 1 -17.25 -23.28 -20.73
C MET A 1 -17.00 -24.63 -21.39
N ASN A 2 -17.15 -24.72 -22.72
CA ASN A 2 -16.91 -25.95 -23.51
C ASN A 2 -15.39 -26.25 -23.52
N PRO A 3 -14.95 -27.55 -23.41
CA PRO A 3 -13.56 -27.97 -23.46
C PRO A 3 -12.78 -27.47 -24.69
N ALA A 4 -13.35 -27.58 -25.89
CA ALA A 4 -12.70 -27.11 -27.11
C ALA A 4 -12.39 -25.59 -27.08
N ARG A 5 -13.32 -24.78 -26.56
CA ARG A 5 -13.11 -23.34 -26.39
C ARG A 5 -12.05 -23.05 -25.30
N ALA A 6 -12.01 -23.86 -24.24
CA ALA A 6 -10.99 -23.73 -23.22
C ALA A 6 -9.59 -24.05 -23.75
N ALA A 7 -9.45 -25.13 -24.55
CA ALA A 7 -8.21 -25.49 -25.22
C ALA A 7 -7.74 -24.37 -26.16
N ALA A 8 -8.63 -23.87 -27.02
CA ALA A 8 -8.30 -22.77 -27.94
C ALA A 8 -7.80 -21.51 -27.20
N ILE A 9 -8.34 -21.18 -26.02
CA ILE A 9 -7.89 -20.05 -25.18
C ILE A 9 -6.48 -20.32 -24.65
N VAL A 10 -6.20 -21.53 -24.15
CA VAL A 10 -4.90 -21.90 -23.59
C VAL A 10 -3.85 -21.97 -24.70
N ASP A 11 -4.17 -22.57 -25.85
CA ASP A 11 -3.26 -22.74 -26.97
C ASP A 11 -2.97 -21.42 -27.71
N GLY A 12 -3.94 -20.52 -27.76
CA GLY A 12 -3.79 -19.20 -28.34
C GLY A 12 -2.99 -18.21 -27.46
N ALA A 13 -2.81 -18.50 -26.19
CA ALA A 13 -2.07 -17.62 -25.29
C ALA A 13 -0.57 -17.63 -25.59
N ARG A 14 0.00 -16.44 -25.89
CA ARG A 14 1.42 -16.24 -26.18
C ARG A 14 2.29 -16.24 -24.92
N SER A 15 1.68 -15.95 -23.75
CA SER A 15 2.38 -15.91 -22.47
C SER A 15 1.44 -16.19 -21.31
N ALA A 16 2.04 -16.58 -20.16
CA ALA A 16 1.30 -16.73 -18.91
C ALA A 16 0.64 -15.41 -18.46
N GLN A 17 1.29 -14.28 -18.68
CA GLN A 17 0.76 -12.96 -18.36
C GLN A 17 -0.45 -12.62 -19.21
N GLU A 18 -0.45 -12.94 -20.50
CA GLU A 18 -1.59 -12.73 -21.40
C GLU A 18 -2.79 -13.55 -20.96
N LEU A 19 -2.61 -14.84 -20.68
CA LEU A 19 -3.70 -15.73 -20.26
C LEU A 19 -4.35 -15.31 -18.94
N PHE A 20 -3.52 -14.82 -18.01
CA PHE A 20 -3.95 -14.47 -16.65
C PHE A 20 -4.00 -12.96 -16.39
N ALA A 21 -3.93 -12.11 -17.43
CA ALA A 21 -4.04 -10.66 -17.33
C ALA A 21 -5.47 -10.24 -16.98
N GLY A 22 -5.84 -10.25 -15.72
CA GLY A 22 -7.19 -9.84 -15.29
C GLY A 22 -7.28 -9.67 -13.79
N ASP A 23 -8.44 -9.25 -13.30
CA ASP A 23 -8.63 -8.95 -11.87
C ASP A 23 -8.74 -10.22 -10.99
N SER A 24 -8.86 -11.40 -11.61
CA SER A 24 -8.97 -12.67 -10.89
C SER A 24 -8.26 -13.83 -11.61
N PRO A 25 -6.90 -13.83 -11.67
CA PRO A 25 -6.13 -14.88 -12.34
C PRO A 25 -6.45 -16.30 -11.84
N ALA A 26 -6.61 -16.47 -10.52
CA ALA A 26 -6.97 -17.73 -9.90
C ALA A 26 -8.38 -18.21 -10.31
N ARG A 27 -9.30 -17.29 -10.59
CA ARG A 27 -10.65 -17.64 -11.12
C ARG A 27 -10.54 -18.11 -12.57
N VAL A 28 -9.70 -17.45 -13.38
CA VAL A 28 -9.42 -17.86 -14.76
C VAL A 28 -8.83 -19.26 -14.77
N TYR A 29 -7.77 -19.49 -13.98
CA TYR A 29 -7.16 -20.82 -13.85
C TYR A 29 -8.18 -21.88 -13.46
N ARG A 30 -8.93 -21.70 -12.36
CA ARG A 30 -9.93 -22.68 -11.90
C ARG A 30 -11.01 -22.96 -12.94
N ARG A 31 -11.46 -21.95 -13.68
CA ARG A 31 -12.47 -22.11 -14.75
C ARG A 31 -11.92 -22.92 -15.92
N LEU A 32 -10.68 -22.64 -16.36
CA LEU A 32 -10.02 -23.37 -17.44
C LEU A 32 -9.66 -24.81 -17.00
N ALA A 33 -9.12 -24.96 -15.78
CA ALA A 33 -8.77 -26.26 -15.22
C ALA A 33 -9.99 -27.20 -15.12
N ARG A 34 -11.14 -26.67 -14.64
CA ARG A 34 -12.39 -27.45 -14.60
C ARG A 34 -12.86 -27.89 -16.00
N ALA A 35 -12.68 -27.04 -17.02
CA ALA A 35 -13.13 -27.35 -18.37
C ALA A 35 -12.21 -28.32 -19.11
N LEU A 36 -10.93 -28.39 -18.73
CA LEU A 36 -9.87 -29.20 -19.36
C LEU A 36 -9.45 -30.41 -18.54
N HIS A 37 -10.08 -30.62 -17.35
CA HIS A 37 -9.68 -31.73 -16.47
C HIS A 37 -9.80 -33.06 -17.20
N PRO A 38 -8.76 -33.93 -17.17
CA PRO A 38 -8.75 -35.19 -17.92
C PRO A 38 -9.96 -36.06 -17.65
N ASP A 39 -10.45 -36.10 -16.41
CA ASP A 39 -11.62 -36.90 -16.01
C ASP A 39 -12.95 -36.38 -16.60
N LEU A 40 -12.99 -35.10 -17.01
CA LEU A 40 -14.21 -34.45 -17.52
C LEU A 40 -14.18 -34.17 -19.02
N ALA A 41 -13.00 -34.16 -19.62
CA ALA A 41 -12.77 -33.81 -21.03
C ALA A 41 -11.68 -34.73 -21.65
N PRO A 42 -12.05 -35.98 -22.03
CA PRO A 42 -11.10 -36.84 -22.72
C PRO A 42 -10.54 -36.18 -23.99
N GLY A 43 -9.20 -36.18 -24.14
CA GLY A 43 -8.49 -35.49 -25.21
C GLY A 43 -8.05 -34.06 -24.89
N GLY A 44 -8.34 -33.54 -23.70
CA GLY A 44 -7.92 -32.22 -23.23
C GLY A 44 -6.58 -32.20 -22.49
N GLU A 45 -5.87 -33.33 -22.41
CA GLU A 45 -4.69 -33.53 -21.57
C GLU A 45 -3.54 -32.58 -21.90
N GLU A 46 -3.24 -32.35 -23.17
CA GLU A 46 -2.15 -31.45 -23.59
C GLU A 46 -2.46 -29.99 -23.26
N ALA A 47 -3.69 -29.55 -23.50
CA ALA A 47 -4.12 -28.21 -23.13
C ALA A 47 -4.15 -28.02 -21.60
N PHE A 48 -4.48 -29.08 -20.83
CA PHE A 48 -4.42 -29.05 -19.39
C PHE A 48 -2.99 -28.96 -18.88
N LYS A 49 -2.04 -29.75 -19.39
CA LYS A 49 -0.61 -29.68 -19.05
C LYS A 49 -0.06 -28.28 -19.36
N ARG A 50 -0.40 -27.73 -20.55
CA ARG A 50 -0.02 -26.39 -20.95
C ARG A 50 -0.60 -25.33 -19.98
N LEU A 51 -1.87 -25.46 -19.59
CA LEU A 51 -2.50 -24.58 -18.60
C LEU A 51 -1.75 -24.60 -17.25
N VAL A 52 -1.40 -25.79 -16.75
CA VAL A 52 -0.64 -25.95 -15.49
C VAL A 52 0.73 -25.28 -15.62
N THR A 53 1.46 -25.53 -16.73
CA THR A 53 2.76 -24.90 -16.98
C THR A 53 2.68 -23.38 -17.03
N LEU A 54 1.67 -22.84 -17.73
CA LEU A 54 1.43 -21.38 -17.78
C LEU A 54 1.08 -20.81 -16.42
N TRP A 55 0.25 -21.55 -15.62
CA TRP A 55 -0.08 -21.13 -14.27
C TRP A 55 1.12 -21.10 -13.33
N GLU A 56 1.95 -22.11 -13.36
CA GLU A 56 3.21 -22.15 -12.60
C GLU A 56 4.17 -21.04 -13.02
N THR A 57 4.29 -20.78 -14.32
CA THR A 57 5.11 -19.69 -14.86
C THR A 57 4.57 -18.33 -14.39
N TYR A 58 3.24 -18.13 -14.40
CA TYR A 58 2.59 -16.95 -13.88
C TYR A 58 2.87 -16.76 -12.39
N ARG A 59 2.77 -17.84 -11.60
CA ARG A 59 3.03 -17.81 -10.15
C ARG A 59 4.49 -17.58 -9.80
N ARG A 60 5.42 -18.18 -10.55
CA ARG A 60 6.87 -17.94 -10.39
C ARG A 60 7.22 -16.47 -10.66
N GLY A 61 6.46 -15.80 -11.54
CA GLY A 61 6.67 -14.41 -11.91
C GLY A 61 7.76 -14.23 -12.97
N GLN A 62 8.00 -12.95 -13.27
CA GLN A 62 9.04 -12.56 -14.24
C GLN A 62 10.19 -11.82 -13.56
N ARG A 63 11.33 -11.78 -14.21
CA ARG A 63 12.47 -11.00 -13.74
C ARG A 63 12.39 -9.56 -14.26
N VAL A 64 12.52 -8.59 -13.35
CA VAL A 64 12.61 -7.14 -13.67
C VAL A 64 13.85 -6.60 -12.97
N GLY A 65 14.91 -6.34 -13.70
CA GLY A 65 16.23 -6.10 -13.12
C GLY A 65 16.67 -7.29 -12.25
N ASP A 66 17.10 -7.03 -11.04
CA ASP A 66 17.54 -8.04 -10.08
C ASP A 66 16.40 -8.70 -9.30
N PHE A 67 15.16 -8.31 -9.56
CA PHE A 67 14.00 -8.72 -8.76
C PHE A 67 13.16 -9.78 -9.48
N LEU A 68 12.77 -10.82 -8.75
CA LEU A 68 11.67 -11.70 -9.12
C LEU A 68 10.36 -11.04 -8.77
N VAL A 69 9.49 -10.86 -9.75
CA VAL A 69 8.25 -10.10 -9.65
C VAL A 69 7.06 -11.04 -9.85
N GLY A 70 6.19 -11.11 -8.84
CA GLY A 70 4.98 -11.90 -8.90
C GLY A 70 3.86 -11.26 -9.72
N PRO A 71 2.68 -11.88 -9.70
CA PRO A 71 1.49 -11.29 -10.33
C PRO A 71 1.11 -9.96 -9.68
N PRO A 72 0.37 -9.07 -10.40
CA PRO A 72 -0.05 -7.80 -9.85
C PRO A 72 -0.90 -7.99 -8.59
N LEU A 73 -0.52 -7.27 -7.53
CA LEU A 73 -1.19 -7.26 -6.23
C LEU A 73 -2.31 -6.21 -6.19
N HIS A 74 -2.02 -5.02 -6.72
CA HIS A 74 -2.95 -3.89 -6.71
C HIS A 74 -2.73 -2.99 -7.92
N LYS A 75 -3.82 -2.49 -8.50
CA LYS A 75 -3.81 -1.53 -9.61
C LYS A 75 -4.37 -0.20 -9.12
N GLY A 76 -3.48 0.70 -8.74
CA GLY A 76 -3.83 2.08 -8.38
C GLY A 76 -4.02 3.00 -9.58
N GLY A 77 -4.37 4.25 -9.32
CA GLY A 77 -4.53 5.29 -10.37
C GLY A 77 -3.21 5.59 -11.11
N THR A 78 -2.10 5.69 -10.40
CA THR A 78 -0.79 6.11 -10.93
C THR A 78 0.15 4.94 -11.21
N ALA A 79 0.05 3.85 -10.45
CA ALA A 79 0.97 2.72 -10.53
C ALA A 79 0.28 1.38 -10.30
N VAL A 80 0.94 0.33 -10.75
CA VAL A 80 0.61 -1.06 -10.41
C VAL A 80 1.66 -1.57 -9.43
N LEU A 81 1.22 -2.25 -8.37
CA LEU A 81 2.04 -2.87 -7.36
C LEU A 81 2.16 -4.37 -7.62
N TYR A 82 3.39 -4.88 -7.51
CA TYR A 82 3.70 -6.30 -7.65
C TYR A 82 4.53 -6.77 -6.46
N PRO A 83 4.29 -7.97 -5.91
CA PRO A 83 5.21 -8.57 -4.97
C PRO A 83 6.56 -8.78 -5.63
N ALA A 84 7.64 -8.39 -4.98
CA ALA A 84 8.99 -8.47 -5.52
C ALA A 84 9.99 -8.90 -4.46
N GLY A 85 11.11 -9.52 -4.90
CA GLY A 85 12.22 -9.88 -4.04
C GLY A 85 13.43 -10.31 -4.86
N ARG A 86 14.63 -10.30 -4.26
CA ARG A 86 15.86 -10.78 -4.92
C ARG A 86 16.02 -12.31 -4.85
N GLY A 87 15.26 -12.96 -3.96
CA GLY A 87 15.27 -14.41 -3.73
C GLY A 87 13.86 -15.02 -3.78
N ALA A 88 13.68 -16.13 -3.10
CA ALA A 88 12.39 -16.82 -3.00
C ALA A 88 11.36 -15.99 -2.20
N GLU A 89 11.82 -15.25 -1.18
CA GLU A 89 10.99 -14.36 -0.39
C GLU A 89 10.72 -13.07 -1.16
N ARG A 90 9.48 -12.61 -1.10
CA ARG A 90 9.00 -11.38 -1.72
C ARG A 90 8.64 -10.38 -0.65
N ASP A 91 9.69 -9.89 0.02
CA ASP A 91 9.66 -8.92 1.12
C ASP A 91 9.49 -7.47 0.67
N SER A 92 9.42 -7.26 -0.63
CA SER A 92 9.36 -5.96 -1.28
C SER A 92 8.17 -5.85 -2.24
N LEU A 93 7.86 -4.62 -2.63
CA LEU A 93 6.88 -4.31 -3.66
C LEU A 93 7.57 -3.57 -4.81
N LEU A 94 7.41 -4.05 -6.02
CA LEU A 94 7.72 -3.29 -7.24
C LEU A 94 6.51 -2.43 -7.59
N LYS A 95 6.68 -1.12 -7.57
CA LYS A 95 5.70 -0.11 -7.97
C LYS A 95 6.07 0.39 -9.37
N VAL A 96 5.20 0.15 -10.35
CA VAL A 96 5.44 0.48 -11.77
C VAL A 96 4.47 1.54 -12.22
N ALA A 97 4.97 2.64 -12.79
CA ALA A 97 4.13 3.67 -13.38
C ALA A 97 3.24 3.09 -14.50
N ARG A 98 1.96 3.45 -14.49
CA ARG A 98 1.00 2.98 -15.52
C ARG A 98 1.28 3.61 -16.87
N ASP A 99 1.74 4.85 -16.87
CA ASP A 99 2.07 5.62 -18.06
C ASP A 99 3.33 6.48 -17.81
N PRO A 100 3.91 7.08 -18.86
CA PRO A 100 5.10 7.92 -18.72
C PRO A 100 4.89 9.16 -17.87
N ALA A 101 3.67 9.75 -17.82
CA ALA A 101 3.38 10.91 -17.00
C ALA A 101 3.41 10.57 -15.51
N ALA A 102 2.84 9.43 -15.12
CA ALA A 102 2.93 8.87 -13.77
C ALA A 102 4.36 8.53 -13.34
N GLY A 103 5.27 8.34 -14.30
CA GLY A 103 6.70 8.10 -14.02
C GLY A 103 7.34 9.22 -13.19
N ARG A 104 6.94 10.48 -13.38
CA ARG A 104 7.43 11.63 -12.60
C ARG A 104 7.05 11.52 -11.11
N LEU A 105 5.87 11.00 -10.83
CA LEU A 105 5.41 10.77 -9.45
C LEU A 105 6.27 9.73 -8.74
N LEU A 106 6.66 8.65 -9.42
CA LEU A 106 7.56 7.65 -8.84
C LEU A 106 8.99 8.20 -8.64
N VAL A 107 9.46 9.10 -9.49
CA VAL A 107 10.75 9.79 -9.25
C VAL A 107 10.67 10.65 -7.99
N ARG A 108 9.58 11.40 -7.79
CA ARG A 108 9.33 12.17 -6.55
C ARG A 108 9.30 11.27 -5.33
N GLU A 109 8.54 10.17 -5.37
CA GLU A 109 8.48 9.21 -4.28
C GLU A 109 9.88 8.69 -3.90
N ALA A 110 10.69 8.32 -4.90
CA ALA A 110 12.05 7.87 -4.65
C ALA A 110 12.93 8.95 -4.02
N ALA A 111 12.78 10.22 -4.43
CA ALA A 111 13.49 11.33 -3.83
C ALA A 111 13.04 11.59 -2.38
N ALA A 112 11.73 11.60 -2.12
CA ALA A 112 11.15 11.77 -0.80
C ALA A 112 11.64 10.69 0.17
N LEU A 113 11.53 9.42 -0.21
CA LEU A 113 11.96 8.30 0.64
C LEU A 113 13.47 8.28 0.91
N ARG A 114 14.32 8.67 -0.08
CA ARG A 114 15.77 8.83 0.15
C ARG A 114 16.05 9.93 1.15
N ARG A 115 15.39 11.06 1.04
CA ARG A 115 15.58 12.20 1.93
C ARG A 115 15.14 11.88 3.35
N ILE A 116 13.98 11.27 3.52
CA ILE A 116 13.51 10.81 4.84
C ILE A 116 14.49 9.81 5.45
N ALA A 117 15.03 8.88 4.65
CA ALA A 117 15.99 7.89 5.14
C ALA A 117 17.35 8.51 5.52
N ALA A 118 17.78 9.59 4.86
CA ALA A 118 19.06 10.26 5.13
C ALA A 118 18.99 11.23 6.31
N GLU A 119 17.88 11.94 6.47
CA GLU A 119 17.76 13.06 7.43
C GLU A 119 16.82 12.72 8.61
N GLY A 120 16.03 11.65 8.49
CA GLY A 120 15.05 11.25 9.51
C GLY A 120 15.68 10.53 10.70
N ASP A 121 15.05 10.66 11.88
CA ASP A 121 15.44 9.91 13.08
C ASP A 121 15.24 8.40 12.85
N PRO A 122 16.28 7.55 12.99
CA PRO A 122 16.20 6.11 12.74
C PRO A 122 15.09 5.39 13.51
N ARG A 123 14.72 5.88 14.71
CA ARG A 123 13.65 5.30 15.55
C ARG A 123 12.28 5.34 14.86
N PHE A 124 12.07 6.29 13.96
CA PHE A 124 10.79 6.54 13.32
C PHE A 124 10.75 6.12 11.84
N LEU A 125 11.89 5.71 11.26
CA LEU A 125 11.92 5.20 9.88
C LEU A 125 10.95 4.03 9.60
N PRO A 126 10.61 3.15 10.55
CA PRO A 126 9.60 2.11 10.32
C PRO A 126 8.20 2.63 9.96
N TYR A 127 7.89 3.91 10.18
CA TYR A 127 6.61 4.52 9.80
C TYR A 127 6.49 4.85 8.31
N VAL A 128 7.57 4.70 7.54
CA VAL A 128 7.59 4.93 6.09
C VAL A 128 8.21 3.74 5.36
N PRO A 129 7.84 3.48 4.09
CA PRO A 129 8.48 2.42 3.32
C PRO A 129 9.95 2.74 3.08
N ARG A 130 10.82 1.74 3.20
CA ARG A 130 12.21 1.87 2.78
C ARG A 130 12.31 1.73 1.26
N LEU A 131 12.95 2.68 0.59
CA LEU A 131 13.30 2.55 -0.83
C LEU A 131 14.45 1.55 -0.98
N VAL A 132 14.22 0.47 -1.72
CA VAL A 132 15.22 -0.56 -2.03
C VAL A 132 15.95 -0.25 -3.33
N ALA A 133 15.19 0.16 -4.37
CA ALA A 133 15.72 0.55 -5.68
C ALA A 133 14.76 1.49 -6.42
N SER A 134 15.31 2.30 -7.32
CA SER A 134 14.51 3.11 -8.25
C SER A 134 15.22 3.14 -9.58
N PHE A 135 14.55 2.72 -10.66
CA PHE A 135 15.13 2.56 -11.96
C PHE A 135 14.10 2.66 -13.10
N ARG A 136 14.60 2.82 -14.31
CA ARG A 136 13.80 2.73 -15.53
C ARG A 136 14.03 1.37 -16.18
N TYR A 137 12.98 0.73 -16.64
CA TYR A 137 13.09 -0.53 -17.37
C TYR A 137 12.19 -0.51 -18.61
N ARG A 138 12.54 -1.35 -19.59
CA ARG A 138 11.74 -1.56 -20.80
C ARG A 138 10.84 -2.78 -20.59
N GLY A 139 9.53 -2.54 -20.61
CA GLY A 139 8.52 -3.60 -20.53
C GLY A 139 7.44 -3.39 -21.58
N GLY A 140 7.15 -4.43 -22.40
CA GLY A 140 6.15 -4.33 -23.47
C GLY A 140 6.47 -3.25 -24.51
N GLY A 141 7.77 -3.04 -24.81
CA GLY A 141 8.22 -2.02 -25.77
C GLY A 141 8.28 -0.58 -25.21
N VAL A 142 7.76 -0.32 -24.02
CA VAL A 142 7.70 1.01 -23.41
C VAL A 142 8.69 1.11 -22.24
N VAL A 143 9.38 2.25 -22.13
CA VAL A 143 10.23 2.56 -20.96
C VAL A 143 9.37 3.12 -19.85
N ARG A 144 9.42 2.52 -18.66
CA ARG A 144 8.65 2.90 -17.48
C ARG A 144 9.56 3.15 -16.29
N GLN A 145 9.18 4.08 -15.43
CA GLN A 145 9.77 4.25 -14.12
C GLN A 145 9.21 3.22 -13.16
N ALA A 146 10.07 2.65 -12.32
CA ALA A 146 9.71 1.73 -11.27
C ALA A 146 10.49 2.01 -9.98
N ASN A 147 9.82 1.81 -8.84
CA ASN A 147 10.42 1.82 -7.52
C ASN A 147 10.24 0.45 -6.89
N VAL A 148 11.26 -0.04 -6.19
CA VAL A 148 11.15 -1.17 -5.29
C VAL A 148 11.19 -0.63 -3.86
N ILE A 149 10.13 -0.87 -3.11
CA ILE A 149 9.97 -0.42 -1.73
C ILE A 149 9.76 -1.61 -0.80
N SER A 150 10.10 -1.47 0.48
CA SER A 150 9.78 -2.51 1.47
C SER A 150 8.29 -2.76 1.54
N ARG A 151 7.91 -4.01 1.72
CA ARG A 151 6.53 -4.42 1.96
C ARG A 151 6.24 -4.34 3.46
N ALA A 152 5.07 -3.83 3.84
CA ALA A 152 4.59 -3.97 5.20
C ALA A 152 4.42 -5.46 5.55
N PRO A 153 4.73 -5.89 6.77
CA PRO A 153 4.52 -7.27 7.24
C PRO A 153 3.08 -7.73 7.06
N ALA A 154 2.84 -9.03 7.24
CA ALA A 154 1.47 -9.57 7.27
C ALA A 154 0.65 -8.95 8.42
N GLY A 155 -0.65 -8.86 8.26
CA GLY A 155 -1.56 -8.29 9.26
C GLY A 155 -1.84 -6.79 9.10
N PHE A 156 -1.08 -6.08 8.26
CA PHE A 156 -1.40 -4.69 7.93
C PHE A 156 -2.59 -4.59 6.98
N VAL A 157 -3.51 -3.69 7.29
CA VAL A 157 -4.67 -3.33 6.46
C VAL A 157 -4.70 -1.82 6.23
N THR A 158 -5.38 -1.36 5.17
CA THR A 158 -5.58 0.09 4.96
C THR A 158 -6.62 0.64 5.92
N LEU A 159 -6.55 1.92 6.26
CA LEU A 159 -7.61 2.56 7.05
C LEU A 159 -8.99 2.51 6.37
N GLU A 160 -9.06 2.38 5.06
CA GLU A 160 -10.33 2.13 4.35
C GLU A 160 -11.01 0.83 4.81
N HIS A 161 -10.23 -0.19 5.21
CA HIS A 161 -10.75 -1.47 5.71
C HIS A 161 -11.11 -1.45 7.20
N VAL A 162 -10.59 -0.49 7.96
CA VAL A 162 -10.82 -0.41 9.40
C VAL A 162 -12.26 0.01 9.71
N GLY A 163 -12.91 0.72 8.77
CA GLY A 163 -14.27 1.20 8.96
C GLY A 163 -14.36 2.50 9.76
N THR A 164 -15.54 2.82 10.23
CA THR A 164 -15.87 4.06 10.96
C THR A 164 -16.55 3.76 12.29
N GLY A 165 -16.73 4.77 13.14
CA GLY A 165 -17.44 4.60 14.41
C GLY A 165 -16.59 4.02 15.54
N LEU A 166 -15.25 4.09 15.42
CA LEU A 166 -14.33 3.56 16.40
C LEU A 166 -14.39 4.33 17.74
N ASP A 167 -14.04 3.62 18.82
CA ASP A 167 -13.77 4.25 20.12
C ASP A 167 -12.67 5.31 19.97
N PRO A 168 -12.82 6.51 20.51
CA PRO A 168 -11.83 7.58 20.41
C PRO A 168 -10.44 7.19 20.90
N ARG A 169 -10.33 6.26 21.86
CA ARG A 169 -9.05 5.75 22.37
C ARG A 169 -8.33 4.87 21.33
N ASP A 170 -9.09 4.16 20.51
CA ASP A 170 -8.52 3.37 19.41
C ASP A 170 -8.09 4.30 18.26
N VAL A 171 -8.87 5.34 17.96
CA VAL A 171 -8.46 6.37 16.99
C VAL A 171 -7.24 7.15 17.47
N ALA A 172 -7.11 7.39 18.78
CA ALA A 172 -6.02 8.16 19.35
C ALA A 172 -4.63 7.56 19.07
N TRP A 173 -4.46 6.23 19.16
CA TRP A 173 -3.17 5.63 18.84
C TRP A 173 -2.83 5.74 17.35
N ILE A 174 -3.84 5.64 16.46
CA ILE A 174 -3.68 5.85 15.02
C ILE A 174 -3.21 7.29 14.76
N TRP A 175 -3.86 8.26 15.40
CA TRP A 175 -3.51 9.67 15.24
C TRP A 175 -2.09 9.97 15.71
N ARG A 176 -1.71 9.49 16.89
CA ARG A 176 -0.32 9.60 17.39
C ARG A 176 0.70 9.08 16.38
N ARG A 177 0.44 7.91 15.77
CA ARG A 177 1.36 7.30 14.79
C ARG A 177 1.42 8.09 13.49
N LEU A 178 0.28 8.61 13.03
CA LEU A 178 0.23 9.50 11.86
C LEU A 178 1.03 10.78 12.09
N LEU A 179 0.89 11.40 13.27
CA LEU A 179 1.65 12.60 13.64
C LEU A 179 3.16 12.33 13.69
N VAL A 180 3.58 11.18 14.21
CA VAL A 180 5.00 10.76 14.18
C VAL A 180 5.50 10.58 12.74
N ALA A 181 4.72 9.91 11.87
CA ALA A 181 5.10 9.69 10.47
C ALA A 181 5.22 11.01 9.69
N ALA A 182 4.25 11.92 9.87
CA ALA A 182 4.28 13.24 9.25
C ALA A 182 5.43 14.09 9.82
N GLY A 183 5.58 14.17 11.14
CA GLY A 183 6.63 14.96 11.79
C GLY A 183 8.05 14.49 11.44
N LEU A 184 8.26 13.18 11.25
CA LEU A 184 9.51 12.63 10.72
C LEU A 184 9.83 13.22 9.35
N ALA A 185 8.86 13.16 8.43
CA ALA A 185 9.02 13.62 7.05
C ALA A 185 9.18 15.14 6.98
N HIS A 186 8.38 15.90 7.74
CA HIS A 186 8.44 17.36 7.77
C HIS A 186 9.82 17.87 8.24
N ARG A 187 10.42 17.23 9.27
CA ARG A 187 11.79 17.54 9.70
C ARG A 187 12.84 17.25 8.64
N ALA A 188 12.60 16.25 7.78
CA ALA A 188 13.43 15.99 6.61
C ALA A 188 13.08 16.92 5.43
N GLY A 189 12.22 17.92 5.60
CA GLY A 189 11.78 18.83 4.56
C GLY A 189 10.95 18.16 3.45
N VAL A 190 10.18 17.13 3.81
CA VAL A 190 9.31 16.36 2.89
C VAL A 190 7.87 16.43 3.37
N ALA A 191 6.95 16.85 2.50
CA ALA A 191 5.52 16.69 2.71
C ALA A 191 5.02 15.42 1.98
N HIS A 192 3.94 14.83 2.48
CA HIS A 192 3.27 13.70 1.83
C HIS A 192 2.39 14.14 0.66
N GLY A 193 1.64 15.24 0.84
CA GLY A 193 0.81 15.88 -0.16
C GLY A 193 -0.51 15.17 -0.48
N ALA A 194 -0.76 13.97 0.09
CA ALA A 194 -2.01 13.23 -0.15
C ALA A 194 -2.28 12.21 0.98
N VAL A 195 -2.39 12.68 2.23
CA VAL A 195 -2.75 11.80 3.35
C VAL A 195 -4.22 11.40 3.24
N LEU A 196 -4.45 10.15 2.86
CA LEU A 196 -5.77 9.56 2.61
C LEU A 196 -5.87 8.19 3.30
N PRO A 197 -7.07 7.70 3.67
CA PRO A 197 -7.22 6.41 4.35
C PRO A 197 -6.55 5.23 3.62
N ARG A 198 -6.60 5.18 2.28
CA ARG A 198 -5.94 4.14 1.47
C ARG A 198 -4.40 4.21 1.48
N HIS A 199 -3.82 5.34 1.88
CA HIS A 199 -2.37 5.54 1.98
C HIS A 199 -1.83 5.28 3.39
N VAL A 200 -2.68 4.90 4.32
CA VAL A 200 -2.31 4.58 5.70
C VAL A 200 -2.53 3.09 5.93
N LEU A 201 -1.46 2.37 6.21
CA LEU A 201 -1.50 0.96 6.61
C LEU A 201 -1.38 0.88 8.12
N VAL A 202 -2.24 0.09 8.76
CA VAL A 202 -2.22 -0.14 10.21
C VAL A 202 -2.19 -1.63 10.51
N HIS A 203 -1.48 -2.00 11.57
CA HIS A 203 -1.56 -3.34 12.17
C HIS A 203 -2.40 -3.26 13.44
N PRO A 204 -3.64 -3.77 13.42
CA PRO A 204 -4.60 -3.54 14.49
C PRO A 204 -4.14 -4.06 15.86
N LEU A 205 -3.50 -5.24 15.86
CA LEU A 205 -3.06 -5.88 17.10
C LEU A 205 -1.75 -5.29 17.66
N ASP A 206 -0.80 -4.88 16.82
CA ASP A 206 0.52 -4.41 17.27
C ASP A 206 0.63 -2.88 17.28
N HIS A 207 -0.43 -2.16 16.93
CA HIS A 207 -0.42 -0.71 16.77
C HIS A 207 0.67 -0.20 15.81
N GLY A 208 1.05 -1.05 14.82
CA GLY A 208 1.93 -0.64 13.74
C GLY A 208 1.23 0.33 12.78
N LEU A 209 1.98 1.26 12.21
CA LEU A 209 1.49 2.14 11.15
C LEU A 209 2.58 2.36 10.11
N VAL A 210 2.20 2.35 8.84
CA VAL A 210 3.07 2.77 7.72
C VAL A 210 2.29 3.71 6.81
N LEU A 211 2.82 4.91 6.62
CA LEU A 211 2.30 5.89 5.68
C LEU A 211 2.97 5.68 4.32
N VAL A 212 2.18 5.35 3.29
CA VAL A 212 2.65 4.96 1.95
C VAL A 212 2.23 5.97 0.88
N ASP A 213 2.80 5.87 -0.33
CA ASP A 213 2.47 6.68 -1.50
C ASP A 213 2.98 8.14 -1.44
N TRP A 214 4.26 8.31 -1.17
CA TRP A 214 4.99 9.59 -1.02
C TRP A 214 5.25 10.32 -2.36
N CYS A 215 4.35 10.21 -3.31
CA CYS A 215 4.56 10.73 -4.66
C CYS A 215 3.93 12.11 -4.92
N HIS A 216 3.13 12.63 -3.99
CA HIS A 216 2.30 13.82 -4.19
C HIS A 216 2.87 15.11 -3.56
N GLY A 217 3.81 15.00 -2.62
CA GLY A 217 4.47 16.14 -2.01
C GLY A 217 5.46 16.82 -2.97
N ASP A 218 5.06 17.88 -3.68
CA ASP A 218 5.93 18.67 -4.53
C ASP A 218 6.43 19.95 -3.84
N ARG A 219 5.75 20.37 -2.79
CA ARG A 219 6.13 21.45 -1.89
C ARG A 219 5.95 21.01 -0.46
N LEU A 220 6.78 21.54 0.44
CA LEU A 220 6.58 21.34 1.87
C LEU A 220 5.35 22.13 2.31
N ASP A 221 4.31 21.40 2.71
CA ASP A 221 3.06 21.96 3.25
C ASP A 221 2.61 21.08 4.42
N GLU A 222 3.20 21.35 5.59
CA GLU A 222 2.93 20.61 6.83
C GLU A 222 1.46 20.74 7.23
N ARG A 223 0.86 21.94 7.03
CA ARG A 223 -0.54 22.19 7.39
C ARG A 223 -1.50 21.36 6.56
N ALA A 224 -1.24 21.24 5.26
CA ALA A 224 -2.06 20.42 4.39
C ALA A 224 -2.00 18.93 4.77
N ASP A 225 -0.81 18.42 5.13
CA ASP A 225 -0.64 17.05 5.60
C ASP A 225 -1.35 16.83 6.95
N ILE A 226 -1.17 17.74 7.92
CA ILE A 226 -1.84 17.65 9.24
C ILE A 226 -3.36 17.74 9.08
N ALA A 227 -3.87 18.58 8.20
CA ALA A 227 -5.30 18.59 7.88
C ALA A 227 -5.75 17.25 7.25
N GLY A 228 -4.94 16.67 6.36
CA GLY A 228 -5.21 15.37 5.73
C GLY A 228 -5.30 14.23 6.75
N LEU A 229 -4.31 14.10 7.62
CA LEU A 229 -4.33 13.08 8.67
C LEU A 229 -5.46 13.31 9.69
N THR A 230 -5.79 14.56 10.01
CA THR A 230 -6.91 14.87 10.91
C THR A 230 -8.25 14.50 10.27
N ARG A 231 -8.43 14.69 8.95
CA ARG A 231 -9.61 14.17 8.23
C ARG A 231 -9.72 12.65 8.28
N CYS A 232 -8.63 11.93 8.16
CA CYS A 232 -8.64 10.47 8.34
C CYS A 232 -9.11 10.09 9.75
N VAL A 233 -8.61 10.76 10.77
CA VAL A 233 -8.99 10.57 12.17
C VAL A 233 -10.46 10.89 12.42
N ASP A 234 -10.94 12.04 11.93
CA ASP A 234 -12.35 12.43 12.05
C ASP A 234 -13.31 11.43 11.40
N HIS A 235 -12.92 10.91 10.24
CA HIS A 235 -13.69 9.88 9.53
C HIS A 235 -13.80 8.56 10.29
N LEU A 236 -12.74 8.14 11.00
CA LEU A 236 -12.74 6.91 11.78
C LEU A 236 -13.54 7.04 13.09
N MET A 237 -13.58 8.24 13.67
CA MET A 237 -14.03 8.48 15.03
C MET A 237 -15.55 8.34 15.19
N GLY A 238 -15.95 7.49 16.12
CA GLY A 238 -17.33 7.39 16.59
C GLY A 238 -17.75 8.49 17.57
N ALA A 239 -18.69 8.18 18.47
CA ALA A 239 -19.08 9.06 19.55
C ALA A 239 -17.87 9.35 20.46
N CYS A 240 -17.60 10.63 20.72
CA CYS A 240 -16.44 11.04 21.51
C CYS A 240 -16.79 12.19 22.46
N PRO A 241 -15.99 12.41 23.54
CA PRO A 241 -16.16 13.53 24.43
C PRO A 241 -16.15 14.88 23.69
N ARG A 242 -16.92 15.86 24.18
CA ARG A 242 -17.01 17.19 23.57
C ARG A 242 -15.64 17.85 23.39
N ARG A 243 -14.74 17.70 24.37
CA ARG A 243 -13.37 18.26 24.30
C ARG A 243 -12.57 17.64 23.14
N MET A 244 -12.67 16.32 22.95
CA MET A 244 -12.03 15.63 21.83
C MET A 244 -12.57 16.10 20.47
N ARG A 245 -13.90 16.24 20.36
CA ARG A 245 -14.55 16.77 19.16
C ARG A 245 -14.11 18.20 18.85
N ALA A 246 -14.06 19.06 19.87
CA ALA A 246 -13.60 20.44 19.72
C ALA A 246 -12.14 20.51 19.27
N PHE A 247 -11.27 19.63 19.79
CA PHE A 247 -9.86 19.54 19.41
C PHE A 247 -9.70 19.14 17.93
N VAL A 248 -10.40 18.09 17.48
CA VAL A 248 -10.40 17.66 16.07
C VAL A 248 -10.88 18.79 15.15
N LEU A 249 -12.00 19.45 15.49
CA LEU A 249 -12.53 20.57 14.69
C LEU A 249 -11.56 21.77 14.67
N GLY A 250 -10.91 22.07 15.79
CA GLY A 250 -9.86 23.10 15.86
C GLY A 250 -8.72 22.83 14.89
N CYS A 251 -8.22 21.59 14.85
CA CYS A 251 -7.16 21.16 13.93
C CYS A 251 -7.61 21.20 12.46
N LEU A 252 -8.90 20.96 12.16
CA LEU A 252 -9.41 21.04 10.79
C LEU A 252 -9.60 22.49 10.32
N LEU A 253 -10.06 23.37 11.22
CA LEU A 253 -10.30 24.79 10.91
C LEU A 253 -9.01 25.59 10.82
N ARG A 254 -8.04 25.31 11.68
CA ARG A 254 -6.72 25.93 11.72
C ARG A 254 -5.64 24.86 11.89
N PRO A 255 -5.24 24.17 10.83
CA PRO A 255 -4.26 23.12 10.93
C PRO A 255 -2.92 23.67 11.48
N PRO A 256 -2.35 23.06 12.54
CA PRO A 256 -1.01 23.42 13.00
C PRO A 256 0.04 23.14 11.93
N SER A 257 1.21 23.74 12.05
CA SER A 257 2.35 23.45 11.16
C SER A 257 3.37 22.47 11.76
N ASP A 258 3.28 22.20 13.06
CA ASP A 258 4.19 21.26 13.75
C ASP A 258 3.41 20.04 14.26
N ALA A 259 3.72 18.88 13.65
CA ALA A 259 3.10 17.62 14.04
C ALA A 259 3.55 17.13 15.43
N TRP A 260 4.74 17.51 15.90
CA TRP A 260 5.23 17.12 17.23
C TRP A 260 4.60 17.96 18.34
N GLU A 261 4.37 19.24 18.07
CA GLU A 261 3.61 20.09 18.98
C GLU A 261 2.17 19.59 19.11
N LEU A 262 1.50 19.31 17.98
CA LEU A 262 0.16 18.74 17.99
C LEU A 262 0.10 17.38 18.70
N LEU A 263 1.14 16.54 18.55
CA LEU A 263 1.24 15.26 19.26
C LEU A 263 1.27 15.46 20.77
N ARG A 264 2.01 16.43 21.26
CA ARG A 264 2.09 16.76 22.68
C ARG A 264 0.73 17.26 23.22
N GLU A 265 0.07 18.18 22.49
CA GLU A 265 -1.25 18.69 22.87
C GLU A 265 -2.30 17.56 22.87
N LEU A 266 -2.23 16.63 21.90
CA LEU A 266 -3.08 15.45 21.86
C LEU A 266 -2.85 14.55 23.09
N ASP A 267 -1.61 14.32 23.47
CA ASP A 267 -1.28 13.49 24.61
C ASP A 267 -1.78 14.11 25.93
N GLU A 268 -1.62 15.42 26.14
CA GLU A 268 -2.18 16.16 27.26
C GLU A 268 -3.70 16.04 27.33
N LEU A 269 -4.39 16.22 26.19
CA LEU A 269 -5.85 16.05 26.11
C LEU A 269 -6.29 14.63 26.47
N LEU A 270 -5.57 13.61 25.97
CA LEU A 270 -5.94 12.22 26.21
C LEU A 270 -5.69 11.79 27.65
N ASP A 271 -4.62 12.28 28.29
CA ASP A 271 -4.37 12.06 29.72
C ASP A 271 -5.46 12.69 30.59
N ASP A 272 -5.92 13.89 30.26
CA ASP A 272 -7.04 14.54 30.92
C ASP A 272 -8.38 13.81 30.75
N LEU A 273 -8.62 13.22 29.57
CA LEU A 273 -9.88 12.55 29.27
C LEU A 273 -9.96 11.11 29.76
N TYR A 274 -8.86 10.40 29.72
CA TYR A 274 -8.82 8.94 29.89
C TYR A 274 -7.79 8.45 30.89
N GLY A 275 -6.95 9.34 31.43
CA GLY A 275 -5.83 8.97 32.32
C GLY A 275 -4.66 8.32 31.58
N PRO A 276 -3.79 7.62 32.30
CA PRO A 276 -2.59 7.03 31.77
C PRO A 276 -2.88 6.08 30.59
N ARG A 277 -1.99 6.10 29.61
CA ARG A 277 -2.12 5.29 28.41
C ARG A 277 -2.14 3.81 28.72
N THR A 278 -3.17 3.11 28.25
CA THR A 278 -3.28 1.65 28.27
C THR A 278 -3.27 1.08 26.85
N TYR A 279 -2.64 -0.09 26.68
CA TYR A 279 -2.71 -0.80 25.42
C TYR A 279 -4.09 -1.42 25.20
N ARG A 280 -4.63 -1.28 23.99
CA ARG A 280 -5.93 -1.83 23.59
C ARG A 280 -5.81 -2.39 22.16
N PRO A 281 -5.95 -3.71 21.94
CA PRO A 281 -6.00 -4.25 20.59
C PRO A 281 -7.23 -3.72 19.84
N LEU A 282 -7.07 -3.34 18.59
CA LEU A 282 -8.16 -2.97 17.71
C LEU A 282 -8.72 -4.24 17.06
N HIS A 283 -9.96 -4.58 17.36
CA HIS A 283 -10.69 -5.69 16.72
C HIS A 283 -11.47 -5.16 15.51
N LEU A 284 -11.19 -5.72 14.33
CA LEU A 284 -11.81 -5.38 13.05
C LEU A 284 -12.93 -6.37 12.71
#